data_5709f966e2e11cb657b47623b4d5d80c
#
_entry.id   5709f966e2e11cb657b47623b4d5d80c
#
_cell.length_a   1.000
_cell.length_b   1.000
_cell.length_c   1.000
_cell.angle_alpha   90.00
_cell.angle_beta   90.00
_cell.angle_gamma   90.00
#
_symmetry.space_group_name_H-M   'P 1'
#
loop_
_entity.id
_entity.type
_entity.pdbx_description
1 polymer ?
#
loop_
_entity_poly.entity_id
_entity_poly.type
_entity_poly.pdbx_seq_one_letter_code
_entity_poly.pdbx_strand_id
1 'polypeptide(L)'
;MAREQDQKYPWTREENAGNAVCHCFGAALAQALRLKNLLEFEKTSSEEDKILKRPIITKAIQLVDGRMDFVIVQLNTLNLANLEGIKNLVWIDKACPLYKTKPMHQNLLNVEELNLETAKKFIGLILYK
;
A
#
# COMPACT_ATOMS: atom_id res chain seq x y z
N MET A 1 23.00 13.23 -2.79
CA MET A 1 23.32 11.80 -2.62
C MET A 1 23.22 11.10 -3.96
N ALA A 2 24.26 10.52 -4.38
CA ALA A 2 24.31 9.92 -5.70
C ALA A 2 23.51 8.62 -5.73
N ARG A 3 22.59 8.54 -6.68
CA ARG A 3 21.86 7.31 -6.99
C ARG A 3 22.41 6.66 -8.27
N GLU A 4 23.69 6.82 -8.49
CA GLU A 4 24.30 6.36 -9.73
C GLU A 4 24.13 4.85 -9.94
N GLN A 5 24.22 4.10 -8.84
CA GLN A 5 24.04 2.66 -8.91
C GLN A 5 22.56 2.24 -8.94
N ASP A 6 21.64 3.16 -8.70
CA ASP A 6 20.23 2.87 -8.61
C ASP A 6 19.43 3.38 -9.83
N GLN A 7 20.08 3.55 -10.95
CA GLN A 7 19.39 3.96 -12.18
C GLN A 7 18.27 3.01 -12.57
N LYS A 8 18.41 1.74 -12.21
CA LYS A 8 17.39 0.72 -12.43
C LYS A 8 16.24 0.84 -11.42
N TYR A 9 16.56 1.27 -10.21
CA TYR A 9 15.58 1.47 -9.13
C TYR A 9 15.77 2.88 -8.59
N PRO A 10 15.14 3.90 -9.24
CA PRO A 10 15.45 5.30 -8.95
C PRO A 10 14.96 5.77 -7.58
N TRP A 11 14.09 5.02 -6.94
CA TRP A 11 13.50 5.39 -5.65
C TRP A 11 14.15 4.63 -4.51
N THR A 12 14.23 5.27 -3.34
CA THR A 12 14.62 4.59 -2.11
C THR A 12 13.52 3.65 -1.67
N ARG A 13 13.81 2.78 -0.70
CA ARG A 13 12.80 1.86 -0.16
C ARG A 13 11.69 2.60 0.55
N GLU A 14 12.00 3.68 1.25
CA GLU A 14 11.00 4.54 1.90
C GLU A 14 10.11 5.22 0.86
N GLU A 15 10.68 5.70 -0.22
CA GLU A 15 9.91 6.28 -1.32
C GLU A 15 9.00 5.24 -1.97
N ASN A 16 9.49 4.02 -2.17
CA ASN A 16 8.69 2.92 -2.70
C ASN A 16 7.53 2.57 -1.76
N ALA A 17 7.80 2.47 -0.47
CA ALA A 17 6.76 2.19 0.53
C ALA A 17 5.74 3.32 0.58
N GLY A 18 6.19 4.57 0.59
CA GLY A 18 5.32 5.74 0.55
C GLY A 18 4.43 5.77 -0.69
N ASN A 19 5.00 5.41 -1.85
CA ASN A 19 4.25 5.32 -3.09
C ASN A 19 3.16 4.24 -3.01
N ALA A 20 3.46 3.10 -2.43
CA ALA A 20 2.47 2.04 -2.22
C ALA A 20 1.32 2.51 -1.31
N VAL A 21 1.63 3.27 -0.25
CA VAL A 21 0.62 3.89 0.61
C VAL A 21 -0.27 4.84 -0.19
N CYS A 22 0.33 5.69 -1.01
CA CYS A 22 -0.43 6.65 -1.83
C CYS A 22 -1.36 5.95 -2.82
N HIS A 23 -0.90 4.89 -3.47
CA HIS A 23 -1.74 4.10 -4.37
C HIS A 23 -2.90 3.43 -3.63
N CYS A 24 -2.61 2.85 -2.48
CA CYS A 24 -3.60 2.17 -1.65
C CYS A 24 -4.65 3.15 -1.15
N PHE A 25 -4.23 4.30 -0.64
CA PHE A 25 -5.11 5.37 -0.20
C PHE A 25 -5.94 5.93 -1.35
N GLY A 26 -5.30 6.18 -2.50
CA GLY A 26 -5.99 6.68 -3.69
C GLY A 26 -7.08 5.72 -4.18
N ALA A 27 -6.83 4.42 -4.14
CA ALA A 27 -7.83 3.41 -4.48
C ALA A 27 -9.01 3.43 -3.50
N ALA A 28 -8.73 3.56 -2.21
CA ALA A 28 -9.78 3.67 -1.19
C ALA A 28 -10.61 4.93 -1.38
N LEU A 29 -9.96 6.05 -1.66
CA LEU A 29 -10.62 7.34 -1.90
C LEU A 29 -11.50 7.27 -3.15
N ALA A 30 -10.99 6.71 -4.24
CA ALA A 30 -11.75 6.55 -5.47
C ALA A 30 -12.99 5.67 -5.26
N GLN A 31 -12.85 4.60 -4.48
CA GLN A 31 -13.98 3.75 -4.12
C GLN A 31 -15.01 4.49 -3.29
N ALA A 32 -14.58 5.28 -2.31
CA ALA A 32 -15.47 6.09 -1.48
C ALA A 32 -16.26 7.10 -2.32
N LEU A 33 -15.58 7.79 -3.22
CA LEU A 33 -16.22 8.77 -4.09
C LEU A 33 -17.22 8.13 -5.04
N ARG A 34 -16.93 6.93 -5.53
CA ARG A 34 -17.84 6.17 -6.39
C ARG A 34 -19.09 5.72 -5.61
N LEU A 35 -18.89 5.23 -4.37
CA LEU A 35 -19.99 4.83 -3.51
C LEU A 35 -20.87 6.01 -3.12
N LYS A 36 -20.29 7.19 -3.00
CA LYS A 36 -21.06 8.42 -2.74
C LYS A 36 -22.09 8.69 -3.82
N ASN A 37 -21.76 8.42 -5.05
CA ASN A 37 -22.67 8.60 -6.18
C ASN A 37 -23.76 7.54 -6.26
N LEU A 38 -23.53 6.38 -5.62
CA LEU A 38 -24.47 5.24 -5.63
C LEU A 38 -25.30 5.15 -4.37
N LEU A 39 -24.71 5.51 -3.24
CA LEU A 39 -25.34 5.47 -1.94
C LEU A 39 -25.29 6.90 -1.38
N GLU A 40 -26.44 7.50 -1.16
CA GLU A 40 -26.45 8.80 -0.49
C GLU A 40 -25.69 8.68 0.82
N PHE A 41 -24.65 9.49 0.98
CA PHE A 41 -24.01 9.65 2.28
C PHE A 41 -25.08 10.08 3.28
N GLU A 42 -24.96 9.63 4.51
CA GLU A 42 -25.84 10.10 5.55
C GLU A 42 -25.83 11.63 5.60
N LYS A 43 -26.97 12.22 5.30
CA LYS A 43 -27.16 13.67 5.35
C LYS A 43 -26.99 14.25 6.75
N THR A 44 -26.75 13.40 7.75
CA THR A 44 -26.65 13.76 9.16
C THR A 44 -25.22 14.00 9.63
N SER A 45 -24.20 13.55 8.87
CA SER A 45 -22.83 13.96 9.18
C SER A 45 -22.66 15.39 8.66
N SER A 46 -22.17 16.29 9.50
CA SER A 46 -21.75 17.61 9.05
C SER A 46 -20.79 17.40 7.87
N GLU A 47 -20.85 18.28 6.87
CA GLU A 47 -19.90 18.22 5.76
C GLU A 47 -18.45 18.18 6.23
N GLU A 48 -18.21 18.62 7.46
CA GLU A 48 -16.89 18.65 8.08
C GLU A 48 -16.37 17.26 8.43
N ASP A 49 -17.22 16.32 8.78
CA ASP A 49 -16.76 15.01 9.25
C ASP A 49 -16.62 13.97 8.16
N LYS A 50 -17.49 13.99 7.16
CA LYS A 50 -17.45 13.07 6.00
C LYS A 50 -17.06 11.64 6.38
N ILE A 51 -17.64 11.16 7.47
CA ILE A 51 -17.35 9.83 8.00
C ILE A 51 -18.08 8.79 7.17
N LEU A 52 -17.37 7.73 6.80
CA LEU A 52 -17.96 6.63 6.06
C LEU A 52 -18.76 5.74 7.00
N LYS A 53 -19.96 5.33 6.57
CA LYS A 53 -20.76 4.34 7.31
C LYS A 53 -20.00 3.03 7.51
N ARG A 54 -19.30 2.60 6.48
CA ARG A 54 -18.47 1.40 6.49
C ARG A 54 -17.08 1.78 6.07
N PRO A 55 -16.09 1.42 6.87
CA PRO A 55 -14.70 1.63 6.46
C PRO A 55 -14.41 0.93 5.14
N ILE A 56 -13.60 1.57 4.32
CA ILE A 56 -13.10 0.97 3.09
C ILE A 56 -11.69 0.50 3.36
N ILE A 57 -11.44 -0.78 3.11
CA ILE A 57 -10.12 -1.38 3.30
C ILE A 57 -9.56 -1.69 1.93
N THR A 58 -8.38 -1.15 1.67
CA THR A 58 -7.61 -1.44 0.46
C THR A 58 -6.26 -2.00 0.85
N LYS A 59 -5.71 -2.81 -0.04
CA LYS A 59 -4.42 -3.47 0.16
C LYS A 59 -3.54 -3.18 -1.03
N ALA A 60 -2.26 -2.99 -0.77
CA ALA A 60 -1.27 -2.88 -1.83
C ALA A 60 -0.11 -3.80 -1.52
N ILE A 61 0.39 -4.44 -2.55
CA ILE A 61 1.58 -5.28 -2.49
C ILE A 61 2.50 -4.79 -3.59
N GLN A 62 3.73 -4.52 -3.23
CA GLN A 62 4.71 -4.03 -4.18
C GLN A 62 5.99 -4.87 -4.05
N LEU A 63 6.53 -5.25 -5.19
CA LEU A 63 7.79 -6.00 -5.23
C LEU A 63 8.84 -5.17 -5.96
N VAL A 64 9.91 -4.85 -5.27
CA VAL A 64 11.04 -4.12 -5.85
C VAL A 64 12.32 -4.76 -5.37
N ASP A 65 13.14 -5.19 -6.32
CA ASP A 65 14.45 -5.78 -6.06
C ASP A 65 14.42 -6.90 -5.01
N GLY A 66 13.52 -7.85 -5.22
CA GLY A 66 13.39 -9.02 -4.36
C GLY A 66 12.80 -8.76 -2.98
N ARG A 67 12.31 -7.55 -2.72
CA ARG A 67 11.70 -7.19 -1.44
C ARG A 67 10.27 -6.70 -1.64
N MET A 68 9.41 -7.12 -0.75
CA MET A 68 7.99 -6.78 -0.82
C MET A 68 7.62 -5.76 0.23
N ASP A 69 6.77 -4.83 -0.17
CA ASP A 69 6.08 -3.93 0.76
C ASP A 69 4.62 -4.36 0.81
N PHE A 70 4.10 -4.50 2.02
CA PHE A 70 2.69 -4.81 2.24
C PHE A 70 2.05 -3.60 2.90
N VAL A 71 0.96 -3.12 2.33
CA VAL A 71 0.24 -1.96 2.84
C VAL A 71 -1.24 -2.29 2.95
N ILE A 72 -1.84 -1.92 4.06
CA ILE A 72 -3.28 -1.96 4.26
C ILE A 72 -3.72 -0.57 4.68
N VAL A 73 -4.70 -0.01 3.99
CA VAL A 73 -5.30 1.27 4.36
C VAL A 73 -6.76 1.03 4.74
N GLN A 74 -7.15 1.56 5.88
CA GLN A 74 -8.54 1.63 6.29
C GLN A 74 -8.98 3.08 6.22
N LEU A 75 -9.84 3.37 5.26
CA LEU A 75 -10.42 4.71 5.10
C LEU A 75 -11.70 4.80 5.93
N ASN A 76 -11.69 5.65 6.92
CA ASN A 76 -12.80 5.88 7.81
C ASN A 76 -13.47 7.23 7.56
N THR A 77 -12.73 8.19 7.06
CA THR A 77 -13.21 9.55 6.84
C THR A 77 -12.56 10.17 5.61
N LEU A 78 -13.30 11.05 4.94
CA LEU A 78 -12.77 11.88 3.87
C LEU A 78 -12.24 13.23 4.38
N ASN A 79 -12.45 13.55 5.65
CA ASN A 79 -11.91 14.77 6.24
C ASN A 79 -10.50 14.53 6.76
N LEU A 80 -9.52 14.90 5.98
CA LEU A 80 -8.10 14.74 6.32
C LEU A 80 -7.59 15.87 7.21
N ALA A 81 -8.32 16.95 7.33
CA ALA A 81 -7.90 18.14 8.06
C ALA A 81 -8.24 18.08 9.56
N ASN A 82 -9.16 17.22 9.96
CA ASN A 82 -9.57 17.11 11.35
C ASN A 82 -8.57 16.31 12.16
N LEU A 83 -7.76 17.00 12.96
CA LEU A 83 -6.71 16.38 13.76
C LEU A 83 -7.24 15.66 15.00
N GLU A 84 -8.44 15.99 15.45
CA GLU A 84 -9.03 15.43 16.66
C GLU A 84 -10.11 14.38 16.40
N GLY A 85 -10.61 14.31 15.17
CA GLY A 85 -11.68 13.39 14.80
C GLY A 85 -11.21 11.98 14.50
N ILE A 86 -12.08 11.23 13.86
CA ILE A 86 -11.81 9.87 13.39
C ILE A 86 -10.64 9.91 12.40
N LYS A 87 -9.73 8.98 12.56
CA LYS A 87 -8.54 8.88 11.72
C LYS A 87 -8.65 7.72 10.74
N ASN A 88 -8.01 7.90 9.60
CA ASN A 88 -7.70 6.81 8.71
C ASN A 88 -6.48 6.05 9.25
N LEU A 89 -6.44 4.75 9.00
CA LEU A 89 -5.39 3.89 9.54
C LEU A 89 -4.58 3.28 8.40
N VAL A 90 -3.28 3.19 8.61
CA VAL A 90 -2.37 2.58 7.65
C VAL A 90 -1.48 1.58 8.39
N TRP A 91 -1.39 0.37 7.85
CA TRP A 91 -0.45 -0.63 8.29
C TRP A 91 0.54 -0.89 7.19
N ILE A 92 1.82 -0.85 7.52
CA ILE A 92 2.90 -1.08 6.57
C ILE A 92 3.85 -2.13 7.14
N ASP A 93 4.17 -3.12 6.32
CA ASP A 93 5.28 -4.01 6.54
C ASP A 93 6.20 -3.89 5.33
N LYS A 94 7.27 -3.13 5.48
CA LYS A 94 8.08 -2.73 4.34
C LYS A 94 9.36 -3.54 4.20
N ALA A 95 9.81 -3.66 2.97
CA ALA A 95 11.08 -4.27 2.59
C ALA A 95 11.25 -5.69 3.10
N CYS A 96 10.17 -6.48 3.08
CA CYS A 96 10.21 -7.90 3.44
C CYS A 96 10.95 -8.67 2.36
N PRO A 97 12.08 -9.31 2.67
CA PRO A 97 12.84 -10.04 1.65
C PRO A 97 12.05 -11.25 1.16
N LEU A 98 11.83 -11.34 -0.15
CA LEU A 98 11.18 -12.49 -0.77
C LEU A 98 12.20 -13.44 -1.36
N TYR A 99 13.17 -12.91 -2.10
CA TYR A 99 14.23 -13.69 -2.71
C TYR A 99 15.46 -12.83 -2.89
N LYS A 100 16.59 -13.49 -3.09
CA LYS A 100 17.82 -12.85 -3.51
C LYS A 100 18.06 -13.13 -4.99
N THR A 101 18.63 -12.17 -5.67
CA THR A 101 19.05 -12.33 -7.05
C THR A 101 20.58 -12.39 -7.12
N LYS A 102 21.07 -13.22 -8.00
CA LYS A 102 22.49 -13.36 -8.26
C LYS A 102 22.74 -13.15 -9.75
N PRO A 103 23.72 -12.30 -10.14
CA PRO A 103 24.03 -12.13 -11.55
C PRO A 103 24.47 -13.44 -12.18
N MET A 104 23.96 -13.75 -13.35
CA MET A 104 24.39 -14.85 -14.19
C MET A 104 25.12 -14.31 -15.41
N HIS A 105 25.75 -15.21 -16.18
CA HIS A 105 26.33 -14.81 -17.45
C HIS A 105 25.30 -14.16 -18.38
N GLN A 106 25.73 -13.21 -19.18
CA GLN A 106 24.91 -12.52 -20.19
C GLN A 106 23.78 -11.65 -19.59
N ASN A 107 24.03 -11.02 -18.44
CA ASN A 107 23.09 -10.12 -17.77
C ASN A 107 21.79 -10.78 -17.32
N LEU A 108 21.76 -12.10 -17.24
CA LEU A 108 20.62 -12.81 -16.66
C LEU A 108 20.71 -12.79 -15.14
N LEU A 109 19.56 -12.82 -14.49
CA LEU A 109 19.47 -12.92 -13.04
C LEU A 109 18.92 -14.29 -12.65
N ASN A 110 19.52 -14.87 -11.61
CA ASN A 110 19.01 -16.08 -11.01
C ASN A 110 18.37 -15.77 -9.66
N VAL A 111 17.21 -16.33 -9.39
CA VAL A 111 16.51 -16.17 -8.11
C VAL A 111 17.03 -17.25 -7.17
N GLU A 112 17.53 -16.82 -6.02
CA GLU A 112 18.00 -17.69 -4.97
C GLU A 112 17.34 -17.39 -3.65
N GLU A 113 17.30 -18.36 -2.76
CA GLU A 113 16.87 -18.18 -1.37
C GLU A 113 15.47 -17.55 -1.23
N LEU A 114 14.43 -18.27 -1.67
CA LEU A 114 13.06 -17.87 -1.44
C LEU A 114 12.77 -17.80 0.08
N ASN A 115 12.30 -16.65 0.55
CA ASN A 115 11.90 -16.48 1.94
C ASN A 115 10.47 -16.92 2.12
N LEU A 116 10.25 -18.02 2.82
CA LEU A 116 8.93 -18.59 3.02
C LEU A 116 8.05 -17.73 3.90
N GLU A 117 8.60 -17.01 4.87
CA GLU A 117 7.82 -16.12 5.72
C GLU A 117 7.19 -14.97 4.93
N THR A 118 7.96 -14.37 4.03
CA THR A 118 7.45 -13.32 3.14
C THR A 118 6.42 -13.89 2.16
N ALA A 119 6.66 -15.06 1.61
CA ALA A 119 5.71 -15.75 0.75
C ALA A 119 4.38 -16.04 1.47
N LYS A 120 4.44 -16.45 2.72
CA LYS A 120 3.24 -16.67 3.55
C LYS A 120 2.47 -15.37 3.77
N LYS A 121 3.17 -14.27 4.05
CA LYS A 121 2.53 -12.95 4.20
C LYS A 121 1.80 -12.55 2.92
N PHE A 122 2.44 -12.75 1.78
CA PHE A 122 1.86 -12.47 0.47
C PHE A 122 0.56 -13.25 0.25
N ILE A 123 0.61 -14.56 0.45
CA ILE A 123 -0.54 -15.43 0.28
C ILE A 123 -1.64 -15.07 1.27
N GLY A 124 -1.27 -14.85 2.54
CA GLY A 124 -2.21 -14.49 3.58
C GLY A 124 -2.95 -13.19 3.28
N LEU A 125 -2.24 -12.19 2.76
CA LEU A 125 -2.85 -10.91 2.43
C LEU A 125 -3.83 -11.03 1.27
N ILE A 126 -3.52 -11.84 0.26
CA ILE A 126 -4.40 -12.08 -0.88
C ILE A 126 -5.67 -12.81 -0.44
N LEU A 127 -5.54 -13.83 0.40
CA LEU A 127 -6.67 -14.66 0.82
C LEU A 127 -7.54 -14.01 1.90
N TYR A 128 -7.00 -13.07 2.63
CA TYR A 128 -7.75 -12.36 3.67
C TYR A 128 -8.77 -11.42 3.02
N LYS A 129 -10.01 -11.60 3.39
CA LYS A 129 -11.12 -10.76 2.89
C LYS A 129 -11.61 -9.81 3.95
#